data_31ecbcffcdbbf0bde1834785db392a65
#
_entry.id   31ecbcffcdbbf0bde1834785db392a65
#
_cell.length_a   1.000
_cell.length_b   1.000
_cell.length_c   1.000
_cell.angle_alpha   90.00
_cell.angle_beta   90.00
_cell.angle_gamma   90.00
#
_symmetry.space_group_name_H-M   'P 1'
#
loop_
_entity.id
_entity.type
_entity.pdbx_description
1 polymer ?
#
loop_
_entity_poly.entity_id
_entity_poly.type
_entity_poly.pdbx_seq_one_letter_code
_entity_poly.pdbx_strand_id
1 'polypeptide(L)'
;MLLSEAFVSGESLRRYCLENDVPIYEAMIRREEKQSELPRDQILAEMKKNLDVMRASVERGLNEKVESVSGLSGGEAMRLFKYGKHNPFSGYTACRAAASAMAVVEVNASMGRIVAAPTAGASGILAGALIESARQ
;
A
#
# COMPACT_ATOMS: atom_id res chain seq x y z
N MET A 1 28.37 12.17 8.75
CA MET A 1 27.91 11.05 7.92
C MET A 1 26.71 11.53 7.12
N LEU A 2 26.76 11.46 5.81
CA LEU A 2 25.64 11.88 4.97
C LEU A 2 24.48 10.92 5.19
N LEU A 3 23.26 11.41 5.37
CA LEU A 3 22.06 10.59 5.63
C LEU A 3 21.76 9.58 4.51
N SER A 4 22.22 9.84 3.27
CA SER A 4 22.12 8.90 2.13
C SER A 4 22.95 7.63 2.33
N GLU A 5 23.99 7.67 3.17
CA GLU A 5 24.84 6.53 3.53
C GLU A 5 24.36 5.82 4.80
N ALA A 6 23.37 6.38 5.51
CA ALA A 6 22.96 5.92 6.84
C ALA A 6 22.13 4.62 6.83
N PHE A 7 21.50 4.25 5.69
CA PHE A 7 20.57 3.11 5.67
C PHE A 7 20.92 2.13 4.54
N VAL A 8 21.98 1.37 4.71
CA VAL A 8 22.36 0.26 3.81
C VAL A 8 21.79 -1.09 4.29
N SER A 9 21.24 -1.13 5.52
CA SER A 9 20.63 -2.31 6.11
C SER A 9 19.57 -1.96 7.14
N GLY A 10 18.71 -2.91 7.49
CA GLY A 10 17.73 -2.73 8.57
C GLY A 10 18.39 -2.38 9.92
N GLU A 11 19.57 -2.96 10.21
CA GLU A 11 20.30 -2.65 11.43
C GLU A 11 20.82 -1.19 11.44
N SER A 12 21.31 -0.68 10.32
CA SER A 12 21.73 0.72 10.24
C SER A 12 20.55 1.69 10.39
N LEU A 13 19.37 1.35 9.85
CA LEU A 13 18.16 2.13 10.07
C LEU A 13 17.73 2.10 11.53
N ARG A 14 17.68 0.91 12.15
CA ARG A 14 17.35 0.75 13.58
C ARG A 14 18.27 1.60 14.46
N ARG A 15 19.58 1.50 14.25
CA ARG A 15 20.58 2.26 14.99
C ARG A 15 20.37 3.77 14.83
N TYR A 16 20.16 4.25 13.61
CA TYR A 16 19.87 5.67 13.35
C TYR A 16 18.63 6.15 14.12
N CYS A 17 17.55 5.37 14.12
CA CYS A 17 16.33 5.72 14.84
C CYS A 17 16.56 5.83 16.35
N LEU A 18 17.34 4.90 16.94
CA LEU A 18 17.67 4.92 18.36
C LEU A 18 18.59 6.10 18.73
N GLU A 19 19.65 6.36 17.94
CA GLU A 19 20.60 7.43 18.19
C GLU A 19 19.97 8.83 18.08
N ASN A 20 18.96 8.99 17.23
CA ASN A 20 18.29 10.28 17.00
C ASN A 20 16.93 10.39 17.69
N ASP A 21 16.50 9.38 18.42
CA ASP A 21 15.18 9.29 19.06
C ASP A 21 14.02 9.62 18.11
N VAL A 22 14.02 8.98 16.93
CA VAL A 22 13.00 9.19 15.91
C VAL A 22 12.39 7.87 15.44
N PRO A 23 11.09 7.85 15.10
CA PRO A 23 10.47 6.69 14.51
C PRO A 23 10.93 6.47 13.05
N ILE A 24 10.73 5.25 12.55
CA ILE A 24 11.17 4.84 11.20
C ILE A 24 10.64 5.80 10.10
N TYR A 25 9.37 6.19 10.19
CA TYR A 25 8.78 7.07 9.18
C TYR A 25 9.47 8.43 9.13
N GLU A 26 9.87 8.98 10.27
CA GLU A 26 10.58 10.25 10.36
C GLU A 26 12.00 10.14 9.78
N ALA A 27 12.69 9.04 10.08
CA ALA A 27 14.00 8.76 9.49
C ALA A 27 13.91 8.68 7.95
N MET A 28 12.85 8.05 7.42
CA MET A 28 12.63 7.95 5.98
C MET A 28 12.29 9.29 5.34
N ILE A 29 11.47 10.13 5.98
CA ILE A 29 11.18 11.48 5.47
C ILE A 29 12.46 12.30 5.42
N ARG A 30 13.27 12.32 6.48
CA ARG A 30 14.56 13.04 6.50
C ARG A 30 15.53 12.57 5.42
N ARG A 31 15.52 11.27 5.13
CA ARG A 31 16.30 10.71 4.02
C ARG A 31 15.81 11.24 2.68
N GLU A 32 14.49 11.22 2.46
CA GLU A 32 13.89 11.68 1.22
C GLU A 32 14.13 13.18 0.99
N GLU A 33 13.99 14.03 2.03
CA GLU A 33 14.30 15.45 1.98
C GLU A 33 15.72 15.71 1.47
N LYS A 34 16.70 14.88 1.88
CA LYS A 34 18.08 15.01 1.44
C LYS A 34 18.37 14.45 0.05
N GLN A 35 17.67 13.38 -0.34
CA GLN A 35 17.91 12.73 -1.63
C GLN A 35 17.21 13.45 -2.78
N SER A 36 16.00 13.95 -2.55
CA SER A 36 15.19 14.64 -3.56
C SER A 36 15.42 16.16 -3.57
N GLU A 37 16.04 16.70 -2.52
CA GLU A 37 16.16 18.14 -2.28
C GLU A 37 14.81 18.87 -2.23
N LEU A 38 13.73 18.11 -1.95
CA LEU A 38 12.39 18.63 -1.83
C LEU A 38 12.05 18.96 -0.37
N PRO A 39 11.28 20.01 -0.11
CA PRO A 39 10.80 20.31 1.23
C PRO A 39 9.80 19.26 1.70
N ARG A 40 9.74 19.04 3.00
CA ARG A 40 8.89 18.06 3.68
C ARG A 40 7.43 18.08 3.20
N ASP A 41 6.85 19.26 3.06
CA ASP A 41 5.44 19.40 2.67
C ASP A 41 5.17 18.84 1.27
N GLN A 42 6.12 18.98 0.35
CA GLN A 42 6.01 18.41 -0.99
C GLN A 42 6.13 16.88 -0.96
N ILE A 43 7.06 16.34 -0.17
CA ILE A 43 7.23 14.88 0.00
C ILE A 43 5.93 14.29 0.57
N LEU A 44 5.37 14.89 1.61
CA LEU A 44 4.12 14.43 2.21
C LEU A 44 2.92 14.57 1.24
N ALA A 45 2.88 15.63 0.44
CA ALA A 45 1.85 15.80 -0.57
C ALA A 45 1.91 14.73 -1.68
N GLU A 46 3.11 14.36 -2.14
CA GLU A 46 3.28 13.26 -3.11
C GLU A 46 2.91 11.91 -2.49
N MET A 47 3.31 11.65 -1.25
CA MET A 47 2.92 10.43 -0.54
C MET A 47 1.41 10.34 -0.35
N LYS A 48 0.74 11.46 -0.06
CA LYS A 48 -0.70 11.54 0.04
C LYS A 48 -1.39 11.20 -1.30
N LYS A 49 -0.90 11.71 -2.42
CA LYS A 49 -1.41 11.34 -3.76
C LYS A 49 -1.30 9.83 -4.01
N ASN A 50 -0.17 9.23 -3.65
CA ASN A 50 0.01 7.78 -3.76
C ASN A 50 -1.00 7.03 -2.89
N LEU A 51 -1.21 7.44 -1.64
CA LEU A 51 -2.20 6.83 -0.75
C LEU A 51 -3.63 6.98 -1.31
N ASP A 52 -3.97 8.12 -1.89
CA ASP A 52 -5.28 8.35 -2.48
C ASP A 52 -5.51 7.43 -3.70
N VAL A 53 -4.48 7.18 -4.53
CA VAL A 53 -4.54 6.19 -5.62
C VAL A 53 -4.70 4.76 -5.07
N MET A 54 -3.98 4.39 -4.01
CA MET A 54 -4.14 3.08 -3.36
C MET A 54 -5.58 2.89 -2.86
N ARG A 55 -6.14 3.88 -2.17
CA ARG A 55 -7.53 3.85 -1.69
C ARG A 55 -8.54 3.72 -2.84
N ALA A 56 -8.38 4.53 -3.89
CA ALA A 56 -9.26 4.49 -5.03
C ALA A 56 -9.24 3.14 -5.75
N SER A 57 -8.07 2.51 -5.89
CA SER A 57 -7.96 1.19 -6.50
C SER A 57 -8.63 0.09 -5.65
N VAL A 58 -8.45 0.13 -4.32
CA VAL A 58 -9.16 -0.80 -3.42
C VAL A 58 -10.66 -0.60 -3.50
N GLU A 59 -11.15 0.63 -3.36
CA GLU A 59 -12.60 0.93 -3.40
C GLU A 59 -13.23 0.49 -4.73
N ARG A 60 -12.56 0.76 -5.85
CA ARG A 60 -13.04 0.32 -7.16
C ARG A 60 -13.18 -1.18 -7.25
N GLY A 61 -12.14 -1.95 -6.93
CA GLY A 61 -12.17 -3.41 -7.05
C GLY A 61 -13.08 -4.11 -6.04
N LEU A 62 -13.38 -3.48 -4.88
CA LEU A 62 -14.34 -4.02 -3.92
C LEU A 62 -15.80 -3.75 -4.28
N ASN A 63 -16.09 -2.66 -4.99
CA ASN A 63 -17.46 -2.21 -5.23
C ASN A 63 -17.91 -2.40 -6.69
N GLU A 64 -16.99 -2.55 -7.63
CA GLU A 64 -17.28 -2.74 -9.04
C GLU A 64 -16.87 -4.15 -9.49
N LYS A 65 -17.58 -4.72 -10.46
CA LYS A 65 -17.13 -5.91 -11.16
C LYS A 65 -16.06 -5.48 -12.18
N VAL A 66 -14.80 -5.55 -11.73
CA VAL A 66 -13.66 -5.23 -12.59
C VAL A 66 -13.27 -6.50 -13.37
N GLU A 67 -13.16 -6.40 -14.69
CA GLU A 67 -12.72 -7.50 -15.54
C GLU A 67 -11.35 -7.20 -16.13
N SER A 68 -10.48 -8.21 -16.18
CA SER A 68 -9.17 -8.09 -16.83
C SER A 68 -9.34 -7.88 -18.35
N VAL A 69 -8.31 -7.29 -18.98
CA VAL A 69 -8.33 -7.07 -20.45
C VAL A 69 -8.50 -8.38 -21.22
N SER A 70 -7.99 -9.50 -20.68
CA SER A 70 -8.16 -10.82 -21.28
C SER A 70 -9.55 -11.43 -21.09
N GLY A 71 -10.37 -10.89 -20.19
CA GLY A 71 -11.66 -11.47 -19.80
C GLY A 71 -11.58 -12.74 -18.96
N LEU A 72 -10.36 -13.18 -18.58
CA LEU A 72 -10.15 -14.47 -17.88
C LEU A 72 -10.33 -14.35 -16.35
N SER A 73 -10.23 -13.16 -15.80
CA SER A 73 -10.34 -12.93 -14.35
C SER A 73 -11.05 -11.62 -14.06
N GLY A 74 -11.61 -11.51 -12.86
CA GLY A 74 -12.22 -10.27 -12.35
C GLY A 74 -13.48 -10.49 -11.55
N GLY A 75 -13.66 -9.60 -10.57
CA GLY A 75 -14.78 -9.63 -9.64
C GLY A 75 -14.61 -10.60 -8.47
N GLU A 76 -13.47 -11.29 -8.35
CA GLU A 76 -13.13 -12.16 -7.22
C GLU A 76 -13.01 -11.36 -5.93
N ALA A 77 -12.37 -10.19 -5.98
CA ALA A 77 -12.21 -9.29 -4.85
C ALA A 77 -13.57 -8.88 -4.26
N MET A 78 -14.49 -8.44 -5.12
CA MET A 78 -15.84 -8.07 -4.71
C MET A 78 -16.61 -9.26 -4.11
N ARG A 79 -16.47 -10.46 -4.68
CA ARG A 79 -17.11 -11.67 -4.13
C ARG A 79 -16.56 -12.03 -2.77
N LEU A 80 -15.22 -12.02 -2.62
CA LEU A 80 -14.57 -12.28 -1.35
C LEU A 80 -14.94 -11.25 -0.28
N PHE A 81 -15.01 -9.98 -0.64
CA PHE A 81 -15.44 -8.92 0.25
C PHE A 81 -16.88 -9.11 0.75
N LYS A 82 -17.81 -9.49 -0.13
CA LYS A 82 -19.18 -9.79 0.23
C LYS A 82 -19.25 -11.02 1.15
N TYR A 83 -18.51 -12.08 0.82
CA TYR A 83 -18.43 -13.29 1.64
C TYR A 83 -17.89 -13.00 3.05
N GLY A 84 -16.90 -12.10 3.18
CA GLY A 84 -16.34 -11.70 4.47
C GLY A 84 -17.34 -11.19 5.48
N LYS A 85 -18.52 -10.71 5.04
CA LYS A 85 -19.61 -10.26 5.93
C LYS A 85 -20.38 -11.40 6.61
N HIS A 86 -20.17 -12.64 6.17
CA HIS A 86 -20.88 -13.84 6.67
C HIS A 86 -20.04 -14.65 7.68
N ASN A 87 -19.21 -13.98 8.46
CA ASN A 87 -18.39 -14.60 9.52
C ASN A 87 -17.49 -15.75 8.99
N PRO A 88 -16.57 -15.46 8.07
CA PRO A 88 -15.71 -16.48 7.46
C PRO A 88 -14.77 -17.10 8.49
N PHE A 89 -14.31 -18.35 8.23
CA PHE A 89 -13.39 -19.08 9.11
C PHE A 89 -12.09 -18.30 9.40
N SER A 90 -11.57 -17.55 8.41
CA SER A 90 -10.39 -16.69 8.57
C SER A 90 -10.62 -15.40 9.37
N GLY A 91 -11.86 -15.13 9.77
CA GLY A 91 -12.27 -13.87 10.37
C GLY A 91 -12.47 -12.73 9.36
N TYR A 92 -13.28 -11.75 9.77
CA TYR A 92 -13.66 -10.61 8.91
C TYR A 92 -12.46 -9.81 8.43
N THR A 93 -11.55 -9.47 9.33
CA THR A 93 -10.36 -8.63 9.02
C THR A 93 -9.44 -9.27 7.98
N ALA A 94 -9.09 -10.55 8.16
CA ALA A 94 -8.22 -11.25 7.23
C ALA A 94 -8.87 -11.40 5.85
N CYS A 95 -10.16 -11.75 5.81
CA CYS A 95 -10.92 -11.85 4.57
C CYS A 95 -11.00 -10.51 3.83
N ARG A 96 -11.20 -9.43 4.56
CA ARG A 96 -11.25 -8.07 4.03
C ARG A 96 -9.89 -7.60 3.51
N ALA A 97 -8.81 -7.86 4.24
CA ALA A 97 -7.46 -7.53 3.79
C ALA A 97 -7.09 -8.28 2.51
N ALA A 98 -7.44 -9.58 2.43
CA ALA A 98 -7.24 -10.36 1.20
C ALA A 98 -8.07 -9.81 0.03
N ALA A 99 -9.34 -9.48 0.26
CA ALA A 99 -10.19 -8.86 -0.77
C ALA A 99 -9.62 -7.52 -1.26
N SER A 100 -9.15 -6.67 -0.35
CA SER A 100 -8.54 -5.38 -0.68
C SER A 100 -7.24 -5.55 -1.50
N ALA A 101 -6.42 -6.55 -1.16
CA ALA A 101 -5.22 -6.87 -1.94
C ALA A 101 -5.58 -7.36 -3.35
N MET A 102 -6.57 -8.24 -3.47
CA MET A 102 -7.06 -8.74 -4.77
C MET A 102 -7.66 -7.61 -5.61
N ALA A 103 -8.39 -6.69 -5.01
CA ALA A 103 -8.99 -5.53 -5.68
C ALA A 103 -7.96 -4.70 -6.46
N VAL A 104 -6.81 -4.42 -5.87
CA VAL A 104 -5.72 -3.69 -6.54
C VAL A 104 -5.19 -4.47 -7.74
N VAL A 105 -5.01 -5.79 -7.60
CA VAL A 105 -4.52 -6.65 -8.67
C VAL A 105 -5.52 -6.71 -9.84
N GLU A 106 -6.82 -6.83 -9.55
CA GLU A 106 -7.87 -6.81 -10.58
C GLU A 106 -7.93 -5.46 -11.30
N VAL A 107 -7.83 -4.35 -10.56
CA VAL A 107 -7.77 -2.99 -11.15
C VAL A 107 -6.55 -2.87 -12.07
N ASN A 108 -5.39 -3.38 -11.67
CA ASN A 108 -4.21 -3.41 -12.53
C ASN A 108 -4.44 -4.25 -13.79
N ALA A 109 -5.03 -5.44 -13.65
CA ALA A 109 -5.32 -6.35 -14.78
C ALA A 109 -6.35 -5.76 -15.77
N SER A 110 -7.15 -4.80 -15.33
CA SER A 110 -8.10 -4.03 -16.16
C SER A 110 -7.50 -2.75 -16.76
N MET A 111 -6.18 -2.56 -16.70
CA MET A 111 -5.47 -1.34 -17.08
C MET A 111 -5.86 -0.11 -16.23
N GLY A 112 -6.34 -0.33 -15.02
CA GLY A 112 -6.63 0.74 -14.08
C GLY A 112 -5.36 1.27 -13.39
N ARG A 113 -5.50 2.45 -12.76
CA ARG A 113 -4.39 3.11 -12.08
C ARG A 113 -4.13 2.49 -10.71
N ILE A 114 -2.90 2.09 -10.45
CA ILE A 114 -2.39 1.62 -9.16
C ILE A 114 -1.07 2.30 -8.83
N VAL A 115 -0.61 2.13 -7.59
CA VAL A 115 0.75 2.53 -7.16
C VAL A 115 1.61 1.27 -7.07
N ALA A 116 2.68 1.19 -7.84
CA ALA A 116 3.66 0.10 -7.73
C ALA A 116 4.49 0.23 -6.44
N ALA A 117 4.64 -0.87 -5.67
CA ALA A 117 5.36 -0.85 -4.41
C ALA A 117 6.00 -2.22 -4.07
N PRO A 118 7.20 -2.53 -4.52
CA PRO A 118 7.94 -2.03 -5.69
C PRO A 118 7.45 -2.63 -7.01
N THR A 119 6.60 -3.65 -6.99
CA THR A 119 6.03 -4.33 -8.16
C THR A 119 4.51 -4.22 -8.17
N ALA A 120 3.88 -4.47 -9.32
CA ALA A 120 2.43 -4.52 -9.44
C ALA A 120 1.79 -5.58 -8.52
N GLY A 121 2.42 -6.74 -8.34
CA GLY A 121 1.94 -7.79 -7.41
C GLY A 121 2.04 -7.37 -5.95
N ALA A 122 3.19 -6.82 -5.53
CA ALA A 122 3.40 -6.38 -4.15
C ALA A 122 2.52 -5.17 -3.78
N SER A 123 2.13 -4.33 -4.75
CA SER A 123 1.28 -3.16 -4.52
C SER A 123 -0.10 -3.52 -3.96
N GLY A 124 -0.67 -4.64 -4.38
CA GLY A 124 -1.92 -5.16 -3.84
C GLY A 124 -1.80 -5.52 -2.36
N ILE A 125 -0.77 -6.29 -2.01
CA ILE A 125 -0.51 -6.72 -0.63
C ILE A 125 -0.29 -5.51 0.27
N LEU A 126 0.56 -4.56 -0.15
CA LEU A 126 0.86 -3.37 0.62
C LEU A 126 -0.40 -2.51 0.84
N ALA A 127 -1.14 -2.19 -0.22
CA ALA A 127 -2.36 -1.39 -0.12
C ALA A 127 -3.43 -2.08 0.74
N GLY A 128 -3.65 -3.40 0.55
CA GLY A 128 -4.59 -4.18 1.35
C GLY A 128 -4.24 -4.20 2.82
N ALA A 129 -2.96 -4.45 3.16
CA ALA A 129 -2.50 -4.48 4.55
C ALA A 129 -2.61 -3.11 5.22
N LEU A 130 -2.10 -2.04 4.59
CA LEU A 130 -2.08 -0.70 5.17
C LEU A 130 -3.49 -0.14 5.37
N ILE A 131 -4.34 -0.22 4.34
CA ILE A 131 -5.68 0.37 4.39
C ILE A 131 -6.56 -0.34 5.41
N GLU A 132 -6.50 -1.68 5.46
CA GLU A 132 -7.32 -2.42 6.42
C GLU A 132 -6.78 -2.35 7.86
N SER A 133 -5.46 -2.27 8.05
CA SER A 133 -4.88 -2.04 9.39
C SER A 133 -5.23 -0.66 9.95
N ALA A 134 -5.29 0.36 9.09
CA ALA A 134 -5.65 1.72 9.51
C ALA A 134 -7.16 1.89 9.83
N ARG A 135 -7.99 0.89 9.53
CA ARG A 135 -9.45 0.90 9.84
C ARG A 135 -9.77 0.27 11.20
N GLN A 136 -8.80 -0.32 11.87
CA GLN A 136 -8.94 -0.94 13.19
C GLN A 136 -8.69 0.05 14.31
#